data_4e3b1a73a6c473917761337fd97f4223
#
_entry.id   4e3b1a73a6c473917761337fd97f4223
#
_cell.length_a   1.000
_cell.length_b   1.000
_cell.length_c   1.000
_cell.angle_alpha   90.00
_cell.angle_beta   90.00
_cell.angle_gamma   90.00
#
_symmetry.space_group_name_H-M   'P 1'
#
loop_
_entity.id
_entity.type
_entity.pdbx_description
1 polymer ?
#
loop_
_entity_poly.entity_id
_entity_poly.type
_entity_poly.pdbx_seq_one_letter_code
_entity_poly.pdbx_strand_id
1 'polypeptide(L)'
;MSLSNQLKNQHLLWRAAFGAMAENANELEQVSQKDLYKILLKGSRKKPDEINVANSTFDGLIKGVQDLGQMQQLTQDQKKQFRKQSVDDLKNLNLTWISEMINSEAQLTEKISFFLNGPLAGRVLNLF
;
A
#
# COMPACT_ATOMS: atom_id res chain seq x y z
N MET A 1 -9.92 -27.13 25.31
CA MET A 1 -9.13 -25.91 25.62
C MET A 1 -9.73 -24.73 24.88
N SER A 2 -10.16 -23.68 25.58
CA SER A 2 -10.60 -22.45 24.92
C SER A 2 -9.36 -21.63 24.55
N LEU A 3 -9.28 -21.18 23.29
CA LEU A 3 -8.23 -20.27 22.85
C LEU A 3 -8.35 -18.93 23.60
N SER A 4 -7.20 -18.36 24.02
CA SER A 4 -7.19 -17.04 24.65
C SER A 4 -7.73 -15.96 23.70
N ASN A 5 -8.29 -14.88 24.22
CA ASN A 5 -8.76 -13.76 23.42
C ASN A 5 -7.60 -13.14 22.63
N GLN A 6 -6.44 -13.04 23.20
CA GLN A 6 -5.23 -12.57 22.54
C GLN A 6 -4.95 -13.34 21.25
N LEU A 7 -4.95 -14.67 21.31
CA LEU A 7 -4.67 -15.52 20.14
C LEU A 7 -5.75 -15.37 19.05
N LYS A 8 -7.02 -15.31 19.44
CA LYS A 8 -8.14 -15.07 18.51
C LYS A 8 -8.01 -13.73 17.81
N ASN A 9 -7.65 -12.69 18.56
CA ASN A 9 -7.49 -11.33 18.04
C ASN A 9 -6.25 -11.21 17.14
N GLN A 10 -5.13 -11.84 17.50
CA GLN A 10 -3.97 -11.93 16.61
C GLN A 10 -4.31 -12.61 15.30
N HIS A 11 -5.04 -13.73 15.35
CA HIS A 11 -5.47 -14.43 14.14
C HIS A 11 -6.41 -13.57 13.27
N LEU A 12 -7.33 -12.81 13.89
CA LEU A 12 -8.17 -11.87 13.16
C LEU A 12 -7.32 -10.79 12.47
N LEU A 13 -6.34 -10.20 13.16
CA LEU A 13 -5.47 -9.17 12.60
C LEU A 13 -4.57 -9.72 11.48
N TRP A 14 -4.10 -10.95 11.56
CA TRP A 14 -3.35 -11.56 10.46
C TRP A 14 -4.18 -11.75 9.21
N ARG A 15 -5.48 -12.01 9.34
CA ARG A 15 -6.38 -12.19 8.21
C ARG A 15 -6.94 -10.89 7.64
N ALA A 16 -7.29 -9.94 8.50
CA ALA A 16 -8.02 -8.73 8.13
C ALA A 16 -7.13 -7.47 8.10
N ALA A 17 -5.87 -7.58 8.56
CA ALA A 17 -4.89 -6.50 8.62
C ALA A 17 -3.49 -7.06 8.33
N PHE A 18 -2.43 -6.34 8.70
CA PHE A 18 -1.03 -6.76 8.53
C PHE A 18 -0.41 -7.32 9.82
N GLY A 19 -1.22 -7.65 10.82
CA GLY A 19 -0.80 -8.18 12.10
C GLY A 19 -1.01 -7.20 13.24
N ALA A 20 -0.59 -7.61 14.44
CA ALA A 20 -0.60 -6.77 15.62
C ALA A 20 0.76 -6.10 15.79
N MET A 21 0.77 -4.82 16.14
CA MET A 21 2.00 -4.19 16.61
C MET A 21 2.41 -4.80 17.96
N ALA A 22 3.71 -4.99 18.17
CA ALA A 22 4.24 -5.57 19.40
C ALA A 22 3.82 -4.79 20.65
N GLU A 23 3.71 -3.46 20.52
CA GLU A 23 3.30 -2.55 21.58
C GLU A 23 1.87 -2.81 22.07
N ASN A 24 0.98 -3.23 21.19
CA ASN A 24 -0.44 -3.45 21.46
C ASN A 24 -0.79 -4.90 21.78
N ALA A 25 0.20 -5.79 21.85
CA ALA A 25 -0.03 -7.23 22.06
C ALA A 25 -0.79 -7.52 23.36
N ASN A 26 -0.53 -6.78 24.44
CA ASN A 26 -1.20 -6.93 25.73
C ASN A 26 -2.64 -6.39 25.73
N GLU A 27 -2.92 -5.37 24.93
CA GLU A 27 -4.25 -4.80 24.81
C GLU A 27 -5.21 -5.75 24.07
N LEU A 28 -4.68 -6.60 23.20
CA LEU A 28 -5.48 -7.58 22.47
C LEU A 28 -6.15 -8.63 23.36
N GLU A 29 -5.66 -8.86 24.56
CA GLU A 29 -6.31 -9.76 25.52
C GLU A 29 -7.59 -9.16 26.09
N GLN A 30 -7.63 -7.84 26.25
CA GLN A 30 -8.73 -7.09 26.87
C GLN A 30 -9.88 -6.79 25.91
N VAL A 31 -9.63 -6.81 24.60
CA VAL A 31 -10.63 -6.51 23.57
C VAL A 31 -11.34 -7.77 23.10
N SER A 32 -12.67 -7.73 23.02
CA SER A 32 -13.42 -8.83 22.41
C SER A 32 -13.17 -8.90 20.91
N GLN A 33 -13.16 -10.11 20.34
CA GLN A 33 -13.00 -10.31 18.89
C GLN A 33 -14.07 -9.55 18.08
N LYS A 34 -15.29 -9.46 18.61
CA LYS A 34 -16.41 -8.73 17.98
C LYS A 34 -16.15 -7.22 17.94
N ASP A 35 -15.56 -6.66 18.99
CA ASP A 35 -15.27 -5.23 19.04
C ASP A 35 -14.06 -4.88 18.18
N LEU A 36 -13.04 -5.73 18.17
CA LEU A 36 -11.91 -5.58 17.25
C LEU A 36 -12.37 -5.61 15.78
N TYR A 37 -13.29 -6.52 15.43
CA TYR A 37 -13.88 -6.56 14.09
C TYR A 37 -14.65 -5.27 13.75
N LYS A 38 -15.41 -4.71 14.69
CA LYS A 38 -16.10 -3.41 14.49
C LYS A 38 -15.11 -2.26 14.28
N ILE A 39 -13.99 -2.25 15.02
CA ILE A 39 -12.92 -1.26 14.86
C ILE A 39 -12.35 -1.33 13.45
N LEU A 40 -12.01 -2.52 12.94
CA LEU A 40 -11.51 -2.71 11.59
C LEU A 40 -12.51 -2.26 10.52
N LEU A 41 -13.81 -2.59 10.69
CA LEU A 41 -14.86 -2.13 9.78
C LEU A 41 -15.06 -0.61 9.82
N LYS A 42 -14.95 0.01 11.01
CA LYS A 42 -15.04 1.46 11.13
C LYS A 42 -13.86 2.14 10.43
N GLY A 43 -12.66 1.60 10.62
CA GLY A 43 -11.44 2.08 9.94
C GLY A 43 -11.57 1.98 8.42
N SER A 44 -12.14 0.88 7.88
CA SER A 44 -12.29 0.69 6.44
C SER A 44 -13.21 1.71 5.73
N ARG A 45 -13.99 2.46 6.49
CA ARG A 45 -14.84 3.55 5.94
C ARG A 45 -14.10 4.86 5.78
N LYS A 46 -12.89 4.99 6.33
CA LYS A 46 -12.05 6.16 6.11
C LYS A 46 -11.52 6.16 4.68
N LYS A 47 -11.51 7.34 4.06
CA LYS A 47 -10.89 7.50 2.75
C LYS A 47 -9.37 7.31 2.92
N PRO A 48 -8.72 6.47 2.11
CA PRO A 48 -7.27 6.34 2.14
C PRO A 48 -6.60 7.67 1.75
N ASP A 49 -5.45 7.95 2.34
CA ASP A 49 -4.64 9.08 1.94
C ASP A 49 -4.01 8.85 0.57
N GLU A 50 -3.94 9.89 -0.25
CA GLU A 50 -3.32 9.79 -1.56
C GLU A 50 -1.80 9.79 -1.40
N ILE A 51 -1.16 8.71 -1.85
CA ILE A 51 0.30 8.60 -1.85
C ILE A 51 0.83 9.31 -3.10
N ASN A 52 1.44 10.47 -2.93
CA ASN A 52 2.14 11.18 -3.99
C ASN A 52 3.64 11.23 -3.67
N VAL A 53 4.44 10.48 -4.40
CA VAL A 53 5.90 10.43 -4.28
C VAL A 53 6.60 10.94 -5.54
N ALA A 54 5.83 11.42 -6.53
CA ALA A 54 6.39 11.91 -7.77
C ALA A 54 7.28 13.13 -7.51
N ASN A 55 8.49 13.09 -8.06
CA ASN A 55 9.40 14.23 -7.98
C ASN A 55 9.13 15.17 -9.15
N SER A 56 8.97 16.46 -8.85
CA SER A 56 8.62 17.51 -9.80
C SER A 56 9.68 17.81 -10.87
N THR A 57 10.86 17.18 -10.83
CA THR A 57 12.00 17.46 -11.72
C THR A 57 11.64 17.29 -13.20
N PHE A 58 10.67 16.44 -13.52
CA PHE A 58 10.17 16.19 -14.87
C PHE A 58 8.71 16.56 -15.06
N ASP A 59 8.10 17.30 -14.11
CA ASP A 59 6.75 17.82 -14.24
C ASP A 59 6.66 18.72 -15.47
N GLY A 60 5.77 18.35 -16.38
CA GLY A 60 5.59 19.07 -17.63
C GLY A 60 6.27 18.43 -18.85
N LEU A 61 7.25 17.54 -18.67
CA LEU A 61 7.85 16.80 -19.80
C LEU A 61 7.03 15.58 -20.22
N ILE A 62 6.43 14.88 -19.27
CA ILE A 62 5.57 13.72 -19.53
C ILE A 62 4.36 13.78 -18.61
N LYS A 63 3.21 14.20 -19.13
CA LYS A 63 1.96 14.31 -18.36
C LYS A 63 1.02 13.10 -18.51
N GLY A 64 1.36 12.14 -19.35
CA GLY A 64 0.52 10.98 -19.58
C GLY A 64 1.02 10.06 -20.69
N VAL A 65 0.24 9.02 -20.99
CA VAL A 65 0.59 8.01 -22.01
C VAL A 65 0.77 8.64 -23.41
N GLN A 66 0.08 9.74 -23.67
CA GLN A 66 0.17 10.47 -24.96
C GLN A 66 1.53 11.14 -25.16
N ASP A 67 2.23 11.47 -24.08
CA ASP A 67 3.54 12.13 -24.12
C ASP A 67 4.72 11.15 -24.20
N LEU A 68 4.46 9.83 -24.13
CA LEU A 68 5.52 8.81 -24.27
C LEU A 68 6.24 8.89 -25.62
N GLY A 69 5.59 9.39 -26.67
CA GLY A 69 6.22 9.68 -27.96
C GLY A 69 7.32 10.76 -27.89
N GLN A 70 7.22 11.68 -26.93
CA GLN A 70 8.22 12.75 -26.73
C GLN A 70 9.51 12.23 -26.07
N MET A 71 9.49 11.04 -25.44
CA MET A 71 10.70 10.40 -24.93
C MET A 71 11.77 10.15 -26.01
N GLN A 72 11.37 10.06 -27.28
CA GLN A 72 12.31 9.91 -28.39
C GLN A 72 13.14 11.18 -28.64
N GLN A 73 12.61 12.34 -28.27
CA GLN A 73 13.27 13.64 -28.46
C GLN A 73 14.25 13.99 -27.33
N LEU A 74 14.27 13.20 -26.23
CA LEU A 74 15.20 13.41 -25.12
C LEU A 74 16.62 13.02 -25.49
N THR A 75 17.60 13.79 -25.01
CA THR A 75 19.02 13.42 -25.09
C THR A 75 19.32 12.14 -24.29
N GLN A 76 20.44 11.48 -24.58
CA GLN A 76 20.82 10.27 -23.86
C GLN A 76 21.00 10.52 -22.34
N ASP A 77 21.55 11.68 -21.97
CA ASP A 77 21.73 12.04 -20.56
C ASP A 77 20.39 12.29 -19.87
N GLN A 78 19.45 12.97 -20.53
CA GLN A 78 18.09 13.15 -20.02
C GLN A 78 17.37 11.81 -19.84
N LYS A 79 17.50 10.88 -20.80
CA LYS A 79 16.94 9.53 -20.68
C LYS A 79 17.51 8.76 -19.48
N LYS A 80 18.82 8.89 -19.25
CA LYS A 80 19.49 8.27 -18.10
C LYS A 80 19.01 8.85 -16.77
N GLN A 81 18.90 10.17 -16.69
CA GLN A 81 18.37 10.86 -15.50
C GLN A 81 16.92 10.48 -15.23
N PHE A 82 16.09 10.46 -16.27
CA PHE A 82 14.68 10.05 -16.16
C PHE A 82 14.53 8.63 -15.65
N ARG A 83 15.31 7.67 -16.19
CA ARG A 83 15.30 6.28 -15.71
C ARG A 83 15.70 6.18 -14.24
N LYS A 84 16.76 6.90 -13.85
CA LYS A 84 17.22 6.92 -12.45
C LYS A 84 16.12 7.45 -11.54
N GLN A 85 15.53 8.61 -11.90
CA GLN A 85 14.46 9.22 -11.14
C GLN A 85 13.24 8.30 -11.02
N SER A 86 12.81 7.67 -12.11
CA SER A 86 11.69 6.71 -12.09
C SER A 86 11.94 5.53 -11.17
N VAL A 87 13.16 5.03 -11.10
CA VAL A 87 13.54 3.95 -10.18
C VAL A 87 13.48 4.43 -8.73
N ASP A 88 13.97 5.63 -8.45
CA ASP A 88 13.97 6.20 -7.10
C ASP A 88 12.52 6.52 -6.65
N ASP A 89 11.69 7.07 -7.53
CA ASP A 89 10.27 7.32 -7.27
C ASP A 89 9.50 6.01 -7.01
N LEU A 90 9.80 4.95 -7.75
CA LEU A 90 9.19 3.64 -7.53
C LEU A 90 9.59 3.03 -6.18
N LYS A 91 10.86 3.18 -5.78
CA LYS A 91 11.32 2.76 -4.45
C LYS A 91 10.60 3.54 -3.35
N ASN A 92 10.51 4.86 -3.49
CA ASN A 92 9.84 5.72 -2.54
C ASN A 92 8.35 5.37 -2.44
N LEU A 93 7.68 5.12 -3.58
CA LEU A 93 6.29 4.68 -3.60
C LEU A 93 6.11 3.37 -2.83
N ASN A 94 6.97 2.38 -3.08
CA ASN A 94 6.89 1.09 -2.40
C ASN A 94 7.11 1.23 -0.88
N LEU A 95 8.09 2.01 -0.46
CA LEU A 95 8.37 2.23 0.96
C LEU A 95 7.24 2.99 1.66
N THR A 96 6.71 4.04 1.02
CA THR A 96 5.60 4.82 1.54
C THR A 96 4.34 3.95 1.63
N TRP A 97 4.07 3.15 0.60
CA TRP A 97 2.92 2.25 0.61
C TRP A 97 3.03 1.18 1.70
N ILE A 98 4.22 0.56 1.89
CA ILE A 98 4.44 -0.39 2.99
C ILE A 98 4.24 0.29 4.35
N SER A 99 4.76 1.50 4.52
CA SER A 99 4.56 2.28 5.74
C SER A 99 3.07 2.55 6.00
N GLU A 100 2.33 2.94 4.95
CA GLU A 100 0.89 3.18 5.05
C GLU A 100 0.13 1.90 5.38
N MET A 101 0.43 0.78 4.74
CA MET A 101 -0.18 -0.52 5.06
C MET A 101 -0.04 -0.90 6.53
N ILE A 102 1.12 -0.57 7.16
CA ILE A 102 1.39 -0.93 8.56
C ILE A 102 0.71 0.06 9.52
N ASN A 103 0.72 1.35 9.21
CA ASN A 103 0.33 2.42 10.13
C ASN A 103 -1.09 2.94 9.91
N SER A 104 -1.72 2.63 8.77
CA SER A 104 -3.06 3.11 8.44
C SER A 104 -4.12 2.62 9.42
N GLU A 105 -5.04 3.49 9.78
CA GLU A 105 -6.25 3.08 10.50
C GLU A 105 -7.22 2.27 9.61
N ALA A 106 -7.07 2.35 8.28
CA ALA A 106 -7.87 1.63 7.30
C ALA A 106 -7.27 0.26 6.92
N GLN A 107 -6.63 -0.44 7.84
CA GLN A 107 -5.85 -1.66 7.60
C GLN A 107 -6.60 -2.74 6.83
N LEU A 108 -7.92 -2.88 7.03
CA LEU A 108 -8.74 -3.82 6.26
C LEU A 108 -8.79 -3.43 4.78
N THR A 109 -8.96 -2.16 4.48
CA THR A 109 -8.96 -1.64 3.10
C THR A 109 -7.60 -1.84 2.44
N GLU A 110 -6.52 -1.52 3.14
CA GLU A 110 -5.15 -1.72 2.68
C GLU A 110 -4.86 -3.20 2.40
N LYS A 111 -5.31 -4.08 3.28
CA LYS A 111 -5.14 -5.54 3.11
C LYS A 111 -5.86 -6.05 1.87
N ILE A 112 -7.09 -5.59 1.64
CA ILE A 112 -7.88 -5.96 0.46
C ILE A 112 -7.22 -5.40 -0.81
N SER A 113 -6.79 -4.15 -0.79
CA SER A 113 -6.09 -3.49 -1.90
C SER A 113 -4.81 -4.24 -2.27
N PHE A 114 -4.01 -4.62 -1.29
CA PHE A 114 -2.81 -5.43 -1.48
C PHE A 114 -3.13 -6.78 -2.12
N PHE A 115 -4.18 -7.44 -1.65
CA PHE A 115 -4.58 -8.76 -2.15
C PHE A 115 -5.10 -8.70 -3.59
N LEU A 116 -5.84 -7.64 -3.94
CA LEU A 116 -6.40 -7.45 -5.28
C LEU A 116 -5.34 -6.99 -6.29
N ASN A 117 -4.32 -6.27 -5.86
CA ASN A 117 -3.29 -5.74 -6.76
C ASN A 117 -2.48 -6.86 -7.44
N GLY A 118 -2.15 -7.94 -6.74
CA GLY A 118 -1.41 -9.06 -7.31
C GLY A 118 -2.11 -9.71 -8.52
N PRO A 119 -3.37 -10.17 -8.41
CA PRO A 119 -4.11 -10.76 -9.52
C PRO A 119 -4.38 -9.79 -10.68
N LEU A 120 -4.60 -8.49 -10.39
CA LEU A 120 -4.85 -7.48 -11.41
C LEU A 120 -3.58 -7.14 -12.20
N ALA A 121 -2.45 -6.95 -11.52
CA ALA A 121 -1.16 -6.71 -12.17
C ALA A 121 -0.73 -7.90 -13.06
N GLY A 122 -0.94 -9.13 -12.59
CA GLY A 122 -0.62 -10.33 -13.37
C GLY A 122 -1.46 -10.50 -14.65
N ARG A 123 -2.70 -9.98 -14.66
CA ARG A 123 -3.54 -9.99 -15.87
C ARG A 123 -3.11 -8.97 -16.92
N VAL A 124 -2.63 -7.82 -16.50
CA VAL A 124 -2.15 -6.77 -17.44
C VAL A 124 -0.88 -7.24 -18.15
N LEU A 125 0.01 -7.96 -17.46
CA LEU A 125 1.25 -8.49 -18.06
C LEU A 125 1.02 -9.61 -19.10
N ASN A 126 -0.14 -10.27 -19.08
CA ASN A 126 -0.50 -11.31 -20.04
C ASN A 126 -1.27 -10.79 -21.28
N LEU A 127 -1.48 -9.47 -21.38
CA LEU A 127 -2.17 -8.82 -22.50
C LEU A 127 -1.20 -8.19 -23.52
N PHE A 128 0.10 -8.33 -23.30
CA PHE A 128 1.18 -7.95 -24.21
C PHE A 128 2.15 -9.13 -24.38
#